data_597523b3098c41418e2afe2db0d28daf
#
_entry.id   597523b3098c41418e2afe2db0d28daf
#
_cell.length_a   1.000
_cell.length_b   1.000
_cell.length_c   1.000
_cell.angle_alpha   90.00
_cell.angle_beta   90.00
_cell.angle_gamma   90.00
#
_symmetry.space_group_name_H-M   'P 1'
#
loop_
_entity.id
_entity.type
_entity.pdbx_description
1 polymer ?
#
loop_
_entity_poly.entity_id
_entity_poly.type
_entity_poly.pdbx_seq_one_letter_code
_entity_poly.pdbx_strand_id
1 'polypeptide(L)'
;MKVILLQDVKTKGKKGQMIEVSDGYARNFMLPKKLAMEATPDAINTMRMNDKATQERIAKEKAEALAMSKQLRELTVVVTAKGGGAGRLFGSVTNQEIADALAKQSGIKLDKRKIVLSEQIKNVGTYTATCKLGYEITAPLTVKIEEQ
;
A
#
# COMPACT_ATOMS: atom_id res chain seq x y z
N MET A 1 -34.24 13.13 -10.60
CA MET A 1 -33.74 13.44 -9.24
C MET A 1 -32.30 12.98 -9.12
N LYS A 2 -31.44 13.84 -8.63
CA LYS A 2 -30.03 13.51 -8.42
C LYS A 2 -29.85 12.97 -7.00
N VAL A 3 -29.13 11.88 -6.88
CA VAL A 3 -28.83 11.23 -5.61
C VAL A 3 -27.35 10.87 -5.51
N ILE A 4 -26.84 10.83 -4.29
CA ILE A 4 -25.49 10.42 -4.00
C ILE A 4 -25.53 9.02 -3.39
N LEU A 5 -24.80 8.09 -3.97
CA LEU A 5 -24.77 6.71 -3.50
C LEU A 5 -24.03 6.58 -2.17
N LEU A 6 -24.68 5.97 -1.18
CA LEU A 6 -24.10 5.67 0.13
C LEU A 6 -23.44 4.30 0.16
N GLN A 7 -23.77 3.45 -0.81
CA GLN A 7 -23.21 2.10 -0.94
C GLN A 7 -22.99 1.78 -2.42
N ASP A 8 -22.19 0.78 -2.69
CA ASP A 8 -21.99 0.30 -4.05
C ASP A 8 -23.26 -0.37 -4.57
N VAL A 9 -23.81 0.14 -5.67
CA VAL A 9 -24.97 -0.42 -6.35
C VAL A 9 -24.52 -0.96 -7.70
N LYS A 10 -24.55 -2.25 -7.89
CA LYS A 10 -24.02 -2.93 -9.09
C LYS A 10 -24.58 -2.38 -10.40
N THR A 11 -25.84 -1.96 -10.41
CA THR A 11 -26.51 -1.50 -11.62
C THR A 11 -26.44 0.02 -11.81
N LYS A 12 -26.02 0.78 -10.82
CA LYS A 12 -26.07 2.24 -10.82
C LYS A 12 -24.73 2.94 -10.60
N GLY A 13 -23.85 2.38 -9.80
CA GLY A 13 -22.54 2.98 -9.55
C GLY A 13 -21.96 2.63 -8.20
N LYS A 14 -20.86 3.30 -7.86
CA LYS A 14 -20.11 3.07 -6.62
C LYS A 14 -20.47 4.09 -5.55
N LYS A 15 -20.18 3.74 -4.29
CA LYS A 15 -20.32 4.63 -3.14
C LYS A 15 -19.67 5.99 -3.38
N GLY A 16 -20.38 7.05 -3.03
CA GLY A 16 -19.90 8.42 -3.20
C GLY A 16 -20.14 9.02 -4.59
N GLN A 17 -20.65 8.25 -5.52
CA GLN A 17 -20.95 8.73 -6.87
C GLN A 17 -22.32 9.40 -6.93
N MET A 18 -22.42 10.53 -7.62
CA MET A 18 -23.69 11.22 -7.87
C MET A 18 -24.28 10.69 -9.17
N ILE A 19 -25.54 10.22 -9.10
CA ILE A 19 -26.27 9.70 -10.25
C ILE A 19 -27.65 10.36 -10.35
N GLU A 20 -28.23 10.31 -11.52
CA GLU A 20 -29.59 10.76 -11.77
C GLU A 20 -30.52 9.55 -11.92
N VAL A 21 -31.60 9.53 -11.16
CA VAL A 21 -32.62 8.47 -11.18
C VAL A 21 -34.01 9.07 -11.19
N SER A 22 -35.02 8.28 -11.54
CA SER A 22 -36.41 8.73 -11.45
C SER A 22 -36.81 8.96 -10.00
N ASP A 23 -37.67 9.94 -9.77
CA ASP A 23 -38.15 10.31 -8.44
C ASP A 23 -38.79 9.13 -7.72
N GLY A 24 -39.60 8.36 -8.41
CA GLY A 24 -40.25 7.18 -7.86
C GLY A 24 -39.24 6.12 -7.42
N TYR A 25 -38.26 5.84 -8.22
CA TYR A 25 -37.19 4.88 -7.88
C TYR A 25 -36.37 5.34 -6.67
N ALA A 26 -35.97 6.60 -6.67
CA ALA A 26 -35.21 7.16 -5.56
C ALA A 26 -35.99 7.09 -4.24
N ARG A 27 -37.23 7.59 -4.24
CA ARG A 27 -38.06 7.65 -3.03
C ARG A 27 -38.55 6.30 -2.55
N ASN A 28 -38.87 5.37 -3.44
CA ASN A 28 -39.45 4.08 -3.07
C ASN A 28 -38.41 2.99 -2.83
N PHE A 29 -37.23 3.10 -3.41
CA PHE A 29 -36.22 2.06 -3.35
C PHE A 29 -34.92 2.53 -2.69
N MET A 30 -34.31 3.60 -3.20
CA MET A 30 -32.97 3.99 -2.74
C MET A 30 -32.95 4.64 -1.36
N LEU A 31 -33.85 5.59 -1.12
CA LEU A 31 -33.92 6.31 0.15
C LEU A 31 -34.35 5.42 1.33
N PRO A 32 -35.42 4.61 1.24
CA PRO A 32 -35.82 3.72 2.33
C PRO A 32 -34.79 2.66 2.69
N LYS A 33 -34.06 2.15 1.70
CA LYS A 33 -33.00 1.16 1.91
C LYS A 33 -31.65 1.78 2.27
N LYS A 34 -31.58 3.10 2.38
CA LYS A 34 -30.33 3.84 2.65
C LYS A 34 -29.21 3.53 1.65
N LEU A 35 -29.57 3.26 0.40
CA LEU A 35 -28.61 3.02 -0.69
C LEU A 35 -28.05 4.32 -1.24
N ALA A 36 -28.83 5.40 -1.17
CA ALA A 36 -28.46 6.72 -1.62
C ALA A 36 -29.13 7.80 -0.75
N MET A 37 -28.63 9.01 -0.87
CA MET A 37 -29.23 10.20 -0.26
C MET A 37 -29.54 11.23 -1.34
N GLU A 38 -30.47 12.11 -1.05
CA GLU A 38 -30.79 13.22 -1.95
C GLU A 38 -29.55 14.12 -2.12
N ALA A 39 -29.25 14.48 -3.37
CA ALA A 39 -28.13 15.35 -3.69
C ALA A 39 -28.50 16.83 -3.42
N THR A 40 -28.45 17.21 -2.15
CA THR A 40 -28.60 18.63 -1.75
C THR A 40 -27.28 19.37 -1.93
N PRO A 41 -27.29 20.73 -2.03
CA PRO A 41 -26.06 21.51 -2.09
C PRO A 41 -25.09 21.20 -0.94
N ASP A 42 -25.59 21.02 0.28
CA ASP A 42 -24.78 20.67 1.44
C ASP A 42 -24.17 19.27 1.32
N ALA A 43 -24.95 18.29 0.84
CA ALA A 43 -24.46 16.94 0.60
C ALA A 43 -23.38 16.90 -0.49
N ILE A 44 -23.55 17.66 -1.56
CA ILE A 44 -22.57 17.81 -2.64
C ILE A 44 -21.27 18.44 -2.11
N ASN A 45 -21.38 19.50 -1.32
CA ASN A 45 -20.21 20.14 -0.71
C ASN A 45 -19.46 19.19 0.23
N THR A 46 -20.16 18.47 1.07
CA THR A 46 -19.56 17.46 1.97
C THR A 46 -18.85 16.38 1.17
N MET A 47 -19.45 15.88 0.11
CA MET A 47 -18.83 14.90 -0.76
C MET A 47 -17.56 15.43 -1.41
N ARG A 48 -17.58 16.65 -1.95
CA ARG A 48 -16.40 17.28 -2.55
C ARG A 48 -15.28 17.48 -1.56
N MET A 49 -15.60 17.92 -0.34
CA MET A 49 -14.61 18.06 0.74
C MET A 49 -13.99 16.73 1.14
N ASN A 50 -14.80 15.67 1.27
CA ASN A 50 -14.31 14.34 1.58
C ASN A 50 -13.44 13.77 0.46
N ASP A 51 -13.82 13.96 -0.81
CA ASP A 51 -13.03 13.53 -1.96
C ASP A 51 -11.70 14.26 -2.01
N LYS A 52 -11.70 15.58 -1.80
CA LYS A 52 -10.48 16.39 -1.75
C LYS A 52 -9.54 15.93 -0.62
N ALA A 53 -10.07 15.74 0.58
CA ALA A 53 -9.29 15.25 1.72
C ALA A 53 -8.69 13.86 1.44
N THR A 54 -9.47 12.97 0.81
CA THR A 54 -9.01 11.62 0.43
C THR A 54 -7.91 11.71 -0.63
N GLN A 55 -8.06 12.56 -1.65
CA GLN A 55 -7.06 12.77 -2.69
C GLN A 55 -5.77 13.36 -2.13
N GLU A 56 -5.86 14.33 -1.24
CA GLU A 56 -4.69 14.93 -0.57
C GLU A 56 -3.95 13.88 0.26
N ARG A 57 -4.66 13.03 1.00
CA ARG A 57 -4.06 11.94 1.78
C ARG A 57 -3.35 10.95 0.88
N ILE A 58 -3.99 10.52 -0.20
CA ILE A 58 -3.40 9.59 -1.18
C ILE A 58 -2.16 10.20 -1.83
N ALA A 59 -2.22 11.47 -2.23
CA ALA A 59 -1.09 12.18 -2.82
C ALA A 59 0.09 12.27 -1.84
N LYS A 60 -0.17 12.54 -0.57
CA LYS A 60 0.84 12.57 0.49
C LYS A 60 1.46 11.19 0.72
N GLU A 61 0.65 10.16 0.82
CA GLU A 61 1.13 8.78 0.99
C GLU A 61 1.98 8.32 -0.20
N LYS A 62 1.57 8.66 -1.42
CA LYS A 62 2.37 8.39 -2.64
C LYS A 62 3.70 9.14 -2.63
N ALA A 63 3.70 10.40 -2.23
CA ALA A 63 4.93 11.20 -2.13
C ALA A 63 5.90 10.60 -1.10
N GLU A 64 5.40 10.20 0.06
CA GLU A 64 6.20 9.52 1.09
C GLU A 64 6.76 8.18 0.59
N ALA A 65 5.94 7.40 -0.12
CA ALA A 65 6.37 6.14 -0.73
C ALA A 65 7.46 6.35 -1.78
N LEU A 66 7.33 7.36 -2.63
CA LEU A 66 8.35 7.72 -3.61
C LEU A 66 9.66 8.17 -2.96
N ALA A 67 9.60 8.99 -1.92
CA ALA A 67 10.78 9.42 -1.17
C ALA A 67 11.48 8.20 -0.52
N MET A 68 10.71 7.31 0.09
CA MET A 68 11.22 6.07 0.66
C MET A 68 11.84 5.17 -0.41
N SER A 69 11.26 5.08 -1.60
CA SER A 69 11.81 4.28 -2.69
C SER A 69 13.18 4.77 -3.13
N LYS A 70 13.38 6.08 -3.19
CA LYS A 70 14.69 6.68 -3.49
C LYS A 70 15.72 6.34 -2.42
N GLN A 71 15.34 6.44 -1.15
CA GLN A 71 16.22 6.07 -0.04
C GLN A 71 16.62 4.60 -0.10
N LEU A 72 15.67 3.71 -0.35
CA LEU A 72 15.92 2.28 -0.44
C LEU A 72 16.84 1.88 -1.60
N ARG A 73 16.77 2.58 -2.72
CA ARG A 73 17.66 2.33 -3.85
C ARG A 73 19.13 2.61 -3.53
N GLU A 74 19.39 3.59 -2.70
CA GLU A 74 20.74 4.00 -2.31
C GLU A 74 21.26 3.25 -1.09
N LEU A 75 20.38 2.56 -0.36
CA LEU A 75 20.73 1.82 0.85
C LEU A 75 21.19 0.39 0.53
N THR A 76 22.22 -0.02 1.22
CA THR A 76 22.63 -1.43 1.26
C THR A 76 22.44 -1.94 2.69
N VAL A 77 21.58 -2.94 2.85
CA VAL A 77 21.34 -3.57 4.14
C VAL A 77 22.28 -4.75 4.31
N VAL A 78 23.02 -4.77 5.41
CA VAL A 78 23.88 -5.89 5.76
C VAL A 78 23.16 -6.80 6.73
N VAL A 79 22.98 -8.05 6.35
CA VAL A 79 22.37 -9.08 7.21
C VAL A 79 23.45 -10.11 7.55
N THR A 80 23.68 -10.30 8.84
CA THR A 80 24.58 -11.35 9.31
C THR A 80 23.79 -12.63 9.57
N ALA A 81 24.28 -13.74 9.09
CA ALA A 81 23.66 -15.04 9.30
C ALA A 81 24.72 -16.07 9.66
N LYS A 82 24.33 -17.07 10.43
CA LYS A 82 25.23 -18.16 10.79
C LYS A 82 25.55 -19.01 9.57
N GLY A 83 26.82 -19.13 9.25
CA GLY A 83 27.29 -19.90 8.13
C GLY A 83 27.75 -21.31 8.51
N GLY A 84 27.54 -22.25 7.59
CA GLY A 84 28.03 -23.63 7.71
C GLY A 84 29.43 -23.86 7.14
N GLY A 85 30.15 -22.81 6.79
CA GLY A 85 31.41 -22.84 6.05
C GLY A 85 31.24 -22.87 4.54
N ALA A 86 32.31 -22.57 3.80
CA ALA A 86 32.33 -22.52 2.34
C ALA A 86 31.30 -21.55 1.72
N GLY A 87 30.95 -20.48 2.42
CA GLY A 87 29.99 -19.47 1.95
C GLY A 87 28.52 -19.89 2.01
N ARG A 88 28.20 -21.04 2.57
CA ARG A 88 26.83 -21.51 2.74
C ARG A 88 26.30 -21.13 4.13
N LEU A 89 25.02 -20.79 4.19
CA LEU A 89 24.34 -20.51 5.44
C LEU A 89 23.68 -21.78 6.00
N PHE A 90 23.54 -21.87 7.31
CA PHE A 90 22.83 -22.99 7.97
C PHE A 90 21.32 -22.99 7.68
N GLY A 91 20.77 -21.85 7.31
CA GLY A 91 19.39 -21.72 6.92
C GLY A 91 19.23 -20.65 5.86
N SER A 92 18.01 -20.36 5.47
CA SER A 92 17.73 -19.27 4.56
C SER A 92 17.46 -17.97 5.32
N VAL A 93 17.92 -16.86 4.78
CA VAL A 93 17.56 -15.54 5.30
C VAL A 93 16.10 -15.25 4.94
N THR A 94 15.32 -14.91 5.95
CA THR A 94 13.89 -14.63 5.78
C THR A 94 13.64 -13.14 5.56
N ASN A 95 12.46 -12.82 5.01
CA ASN A 95 12.03 -11.44 4.85
C ASN A 95 11.99 -10.69 6.19
N GLN A 96 11.71 -11.40 7.28
CA GLN A 96 11.71 -10.83 8.62
C GLN A 96 13.11 -10.34 9.05
N GLU A 97 14.12 -11.11 8.79
CA GLU A 97 15.51 -10.74 9.11
C GLU A 97 15.97 -9.52 8.31
N ILE A 98 15.57 -9.43 7.04
CA ILE A 98 15.83 -8.27 6.21
C ILE A 98 15.11 -7.03 6.74
N ALA A 99 13.84 -7.17 7.11
CA ALA A 99 13.06 -6.07 7.69
C ALA A 99 13.67 -5.59 9.01
N ASP A 100 14.07 -6.50 9.88
CA ASP A 100 14.71 -6.17 11.16
C ASP A 100 16.07 -5.46 10.96
N ALA A 101 16.88 -5.95 10.04
CA ALA A 101 18.15 -5.33 9.70
C ALA A 101 17.97 -3.93 9.11
N LEU A 102 17.01 -3.76 8.24
CA LEU A 102 16.66 -2.47 7.65
C LEU A 102 16.24 -1.47 8.73
N ALA A 103 15.39 -1.88 9.66
CA ALA A 103 14.95 -1.05 10.78
C ALA A 103 16.10 -0.65 11.70
N LYS A 104 17.05 -1.56 11.97
CA LYS A 104 18.23 -1.29 12.80
C LYS A 104 19.22 -0.35 12.14
N GLN A 105 19.46 -0.51 10.84
CA GLN A 105 20.52 0.22 10.13
C GLN A 105 20.06 1.57 9.61
N SER A 106 18.84 1.65 9.08
CA SER A 106 18.30 2.87 8.47
C SER A 106 17.16 3.51 9.25
N GLY A 107 16.62 2.81 10.25
CA GLY A 107 15.43 3.26 10.98
C GLY A 107 14.12 3.15 10.19
N ILE A 108 14.16 2.62 8.98
CA ILE A 108 12.98 2.41 8.15
C ILE A 108 12.29 1.13 8.55
N LYS A 109 11.07 1.24 9.07
CA LYS A 109 10.26 0.09 9.44
C LYS A 109 9.42 -0.35 8.25
N LEU A 110 9.74 -1.51 7.68
CA LEU A 110 8.95 -2.16 6.64
C LEU A 110 8.40 -3.49 7.15
N ASP A 111 7.17 -3.79 6.74
CA ASP A 111 6.59 -5.11 7.00
C ASP A 111 7.28 -6.15 6.11
N LYS A 112 7.56 -7.32 6.67
CA LYS A 112 8.09 -8.47 5.94
C LYS A 112 7.27 -8.85 4.70
N ARG A 113 5.96 -8.58 4.73
CA ARG A 113 5.05 -8.84 3.60
C ARG A 113 5.29 -7.92 2.41
N LYS A 114 5.87 -6.76 2.66
CA LYS A 114 6.21 -5.77 1.63
C LYS A 114 7.55 -6.05 0.96
N ILE A 115 8.36 -6.92 1.55
CA ILE A 115 9.65 -7.32 1.01
C ILE A 115 9.49 -8.61 0.23
N VAL A 116 9.83 -8.58 -1.05
CA VAL A 116 9.77 -9.75 -1.93
C VAL A 116 11.19 -10.10 -2.38
N LEU A 117 11.62 -11.31 -2.09
CA LEU A 117 12.88 -11.86 -2.58
C LEU A 117 12.64 -12.60 -3.89
N SER A 118 13.52 -12.39 -4.87
CA SER A 118 13.47 -13.11 -6.14
C SER A 118 13.85 -14.59 -5.98
N GLU A 119 14.69 -14.89 -5.00
CA GLU A 119 15.12 -16.26 -4.68
C GLU A 119 15.45 -16.40 -3.18
N GLN A 120 15.52 -17.62 -2.72
CA GLN A 120 15.90 -17.89 -1.33
C GLN A 120 17.39 -17.63 -1.12
N ILE A 121 17.72 -16.88 -0.08
CA ILE A 121 19.09 -16.57 0.28
C ILE A 121 19.65 -17.71 1.13
N LYS A 122 20.52 -18.49 0.55
CA LYS A 122 21.18 -19.64 1.22
C LYS A 122 22.69 -19.52 1.30
N ASN A 123 23.26 -18.58 0.55
CA ASN A 123 24.71 -18.36 0.49
C ASN A 123 25.03 -16.91 0.89
N VAL A 124 26.28 -16.70 1.28
CA VAL A 124 26.83 -15.35 1.47
C VAL A 124 26.95 -14.66 0.12
N GLY A 125 26.58 -13.40 0.07
CA GLY A 125 26.67 -12.60 -1.15
C GLY A 125 25.74 -11.41 -1.16
N THR A 126 25.65 -10.75 -2.30
CA THR A 126 24.77 -9.60 -2.51
C THR A 126 23.52 -10.04 -3.27
N TYR A 127 22.39 -9.71 -2.72
CA TYR A 127 21.06 -10.02 -3.29
C TYR A 127 20.26 -8.75 -3.45
N THR A 128 19.28 -8.78 -4.33
CA THR A 128 18.35 -7.67 -4.51
C THR A 128 16.96 -8.11 -4.06
N ALA A 129 16.40 -7.38 -3.12
CA ALA A 129 15.02 -7.55 -2.69
C ALA A 129 14.16 -6.45 -3.30
N THR A 130 12.91 -6.75 -3.59
CA THR A 130 11.93 -5.78 -4.03
C THR A 130 11.04 -5.39 -2.87
N CYS A 131 11.02 -4.09 -2.55
CA CYS A 131 10.16 -3.56 -1.51
C CYS A 131 8.90 -2.94 -2.13
N LYS A 132 7.74 -3.42 -1.74
CA LYS A 132 6.45 -2.85 -2.17
C LYS A 132 6.02 -1.78 -1.18
N LEU A 133 5.94 -0.55 -1.64
CA LEU A 133 5.63 0.61 -0.78
C LEU A 133 4.16 1.04 -0.83
N GLY A 134 3.34 0.37 -1.62
CA GLY A 134 1.95 0.72 -1.87
C GLY A 134 1.77 1.52 -3.16
N TYR A 135 0.52 1.65 -3.63
CA TYR A 135 0.18 2.38 -4.87
C TYR A 135 1.03 1.97 -6.10
N GLU A 136 1.35 0.69 -6.23
CA GLU A 136 2.20 0.14 -7.29
C GLU A 136 3.66 0.66 -7.27
N ILE A 137 4.06 1.35 -6.22
CA ILE A 137 5.43 1.83 -6.03
C ILE A 137 6.27 0.70 -5.47
N THR A 138 7.31 0.33 -6.20
CA THR A 138 8.28 -0.67 -5.77
C THR A 138 9.69 -0.09 -5.81
N ALA A 139 10.53 -0.56 -4.91
CA ALA A 139 11.93 -0.14 -4.86
C ALA A 139 12.85 -1.34 -4.72
N PRO A 140 13.95 -1.41 -5.50
CA PRO A 140 14.97 -2.41 -5.29
C PRO A 140 15.78 -2.07 -4.03
N LEU A 141 15.97 -3.05 -3.17
CA LEU A 141 16.81 -2.95 -1.98
C LEU A 141 17.99 -3.90 -2.12
N THR A 142 19.19 -3.38 -2.00
CA THR A 142 20.39 -4.19 -2.01
C THR A 142 20.61 -4.80 -0.62
N VAL A 143 20.67 -6.11 -0.56
CA VAL A 143 20.89 -6.85 0.68
C VAL A 143 22.22 -7.58 0.57
N LYS A 144 23.12 -7.27 1.46
CA LYS A 144 24.42 -7.95 1.55
C LYS A 144 24.38 -8.95 2.72
N ILE A 145 24.66 -10.20 2.42
CA ILE A 145 24.68 -11.26 3.41
C ILE A 145 26.12 -11.55 3.80
N GLU A 146 26.41 -11.47 5.08
CA GLU A 146 27.71 -11.76 5.64
C GLU A 146 27.61 -12.93 6.60
N GLU A 147 28.64 -13.76 6.65
CA GLU A 147 28.77 -14.84 7.62
C GLU A 147 29.14 -14.26 8.98
N GLN A 148 28.44 -14.72 9.99
CA GLN A 148 28.66 -14.31 11.38
C GLN A 148 29.89 -15.03 11.99
#